data_a88fe5516198a4be2c11998e9318ea24
#
_entry.id   a88fe5516198a4be2c11998e9318ea24
#
_cell.length_a   1.000
_cell.length_b   1.000
_cell.length_c   1.000
_cell.angle_alpha   90.00
_cell.angle_beta   90.00
_cell.angle_gamma   90.00
#
_symmetry.space_group_name_H-M   'P 1'
#
loop_
_entity.id
_entity.type
_entity.pdbx_description
1 polymer ?
#
loop_
_entity_poly.entity_id
_entity_poly.type
_entity_poly.pdbx_seq_one_letter_code
_entity_poly.pdbx_strand_id
1 'polypeptide(L)'
;MEWTASVFERRLGAAYEAGDLGVCLGMLRDTELALPAPPDGDAAWPTITAPDRVWLPAYTSVEAMRAATGLSRVRVTSLVELAAGWPDPRWGLAVNPGLPVRFLLEPGTVARLAVPTLAQDRRAEPEPALPVVQKPLTPHDLRTHLGEGESRVSGYCHHALDVAHVATPAVLADALGRGADDGLISGEGSLFLLRWRTVGLNLYRTPYGGTDEAGMAAVAGWVIEEPPFVGMGLAPNVDSLVREYKVDAVRLPHGSEIVELTAAGTEVVRAVYDGDLGRWLPGEHPAQAPASSYRARWRGAEYPANPDPGHDGPLIRLLGDGPADGFEERAPGRFVRSVPAEECEAVFHVAPMCEWHGAPCLVRDEREGELLLEYTGGRLPVARALGMERIERGVHRRWVARAEVSGLHEHAEPLDLGLNEPA
;
A
#
# COMPACT_ATOMS: atom_id res chain seq x y z
N MET A 1 -22.76 42.49 -1.13
CA MET A 1 -22.21 42.51 0.25
C MET A 1 -20.75 42.18 0.12
N GLU A 2 -19.88 43.08 0.55
CA GLU A 2 -18.43 42.85 0.43
C GLU A 2 -18.04 41.74 1.44
N TRP A 3 -17.47 40.66 0.94
CA TRP A 3 -17.06 39.55 1.79
C TRP A 3 -15.84 39.93 2.64
N THR A 4 -15.94 39.70 3.93
CA THR A 4 -14.84 39.93 4.87
C THR A 4 -14.33 38.60 5.40
N ALA A 5 -13.05 38.36 5.23
CA ALA A 5 -12.41 37.14 5.70
C ALA A 5 -12.56 36.95 7.21
N SER A 6 -13.00 35.76 7.64
CA SER A 6 -13.07 35.35 9.05
C SER A 6 -11.67 35.24 9.67
N VAL A 7 -11.60 35.01 10.98
CA VAL A 7 -10.32 34.77 11.66
C VAL A 7 -9.64 33.50 11.09
N PHE A 8 -10.46 32.49 10.82
CA PHE A 8 -9.97 31.21 10.20
C PHE A 8 -9.33 31.47 8.84
N GLU A 9 -10.04 32.18 7.96
CA GLU A 9 -9.58 32.45 6.59
C GLU A 9 -8.34 33.36 6.55
N ARG A 10 -8.23 34.31 7.47
CA ARG A 10 -7.00 35.13 7.59
C ARG A 10 -5.80 34.28 8.04
N ARG A 11 -5.99 33.37 8.99
CA ARG A 11 -4.93 32.45 9.42
C ARG A 11 -4.53 31.50 8.31
N LEU A 12 -5.51 30.96 7.58
CA LEU A 12 -5.29 30.09 6.43
C LEU A 12 -4.51 30.83 5.33
N GLY A 13 -4.89 32.07 5.03
CA GLY A 13 -4.18 32.90 4.07
C GLY A 13 -2.74 33.19 4.48
N ALA A 14 -2.51 33.53 5.74
CA ALA A 14 -1.16 33.79 6.26
C ALA A 14 -0.27 32.54 6.21
N ALA A 15 -0.81 31.35 6.52
CA ALA A 15 -0.08 30.10 6.39
C ALA A 15 0.25 29.78 4.92
N TYR A 16 -0.68 30.02 4.02
CA TYR A 16 -0.48 29.83 2.58
C TYR A 16 0.60 30.77 2.01
N GLU A 17 0.53 32.07 2.36
CA GLU A 17 1.54 33.07 1.96
C GLU A 17 2.93 32.77 2.52
N ALA A 18 3.01 32.17 3.71
CA ALA A 18 4.26 31.68 4.30
C ALA A 18 4.80 30.39 3.65
N GLY A 19 4.03 29.77 2.74
CA GLY A 19 4.37 28.48 2.12
C GLY A 19 4.20 27.29 3.07
N ASP A 20 3.55 27.46 4.23
CA ASP A 20 3.33 26.40 5.20
C ASP A 20 2.09 25.57 4.83
N LEU A 21 2.26 24.74 3.82
CA LEU A 21 1.20 23.87 3.32
C LEU A 21 0.73 22.88 4.39
N GLY A 22 1.62 22.44 5.29
CA GLY A 22 1.27 21.51 6.37
C GLY A 22 0.21 22.10 7.31
N VAL A 23 0.40 23.36 7.72
CA VAL A 23 -0.58 24.08 8.54
C VAL A 23 -1.88 24.32 7.76
N CYS A 24 -1.81 24.72 6.48
CA CYS A 24 -2.99 24.90 5.64
C CYS A 24 -3.83 23.62 5.56
N LEU A 25 -3.18 22.51 5.29
CA LEU A 25 -3.81 21.19 5.14
C LEU A 25 -4.43 20.72 6.46
N GLY A 26 -3.72 20.92 7.59
CA GLY A 26 -4.24 20.62 8.93
C GLY A 26 -5.49 21.44 9.26
N MET A 27 -5.46 22.72 8.97
CA MET A 27 -6.62 23.63 9.18
C MET A 27 -7.83 23.20 8.35
N LEU A 28 -7.64 22.81 7.09
CA LEU A 28 -8.74 22.36 6.21
C LEU A 28 -9.32 21.02 6.64
N ARG A 29 -8.48 20.11 7.13
CA ARG A 29 -8.95 18.82 7.60
C ARG A 29 -9.91 18.94 8.78
N ASP A 30 -9.65 19.89 9.66
CA ASP A 30 -10.37 20.08 10.91
C ASP A 30 -11.55 21.07 10.79
N THR A 31 -11.94 21.45 9.55
CA THR A 31 -13.04 22.37 9.30
C THR A 31 -14.14 21.76 8.44
N GLU A 32 -15.36 22.27 8.61
CA GLU A 32 -16.44 21.98 7.70
C GLU A 32 -16.30 22.83 6.42
N LEU A 33 -16.61 22.21 5.29
CA LEU A 33 -16.60 22.83 3.97
C LEU A 33 -18.02 23.03 3.46
N ALA A 34 -18.26 24.17 2.85
CA ALA A 34 -19.54 24.52 2.21
C ALA A 34 -19.41 24.31 0.69
N LEU A 35 -20.26 23.49 0.11
CA LEU A 35 -20.33 23.23 -1.32
C LEU A 35 -21.64 23.80 -1.89
N PRO A 36 -21.63 24.38 -3.10
CA PRO A 36 -22.87 24.72 -3.80
C PRO A 36 -23.73 23.47 -4.02
N ALA A 37 -24.99 23.50 -3.66
CA ALA A 37 -25.91 22.41 -3.91
C ALA A 37 -26.75 22.67 -5.16
N PRO A 38 -26.98 21.67 -6.03
CA PRO A 38 -27.81 21.83 -7.22
C PRO A 38 -29.28 22.13 -6.88
N PRO A 39 -30.02 22.85 -7.77
CA PRO A 39 -31.39 23.27 -7.48
C PRO A 39 -32.39 22.15 -7.26
N ASP A 40 -32.23 21.03 -7.93
CA ASP A 40 -33.26 19.98 -8.05
C ASP A 40 -33.00 18.71 -7.23
N GLY A 41 -32.03 18.75 -6.30
CA GLY A 41 -31.71 17.57 -5.48
C GLY A 41 -31.03 16.44 -6.25
N ASP A 42 -30.64 16.69 -7.50
CA ASP A 42 -29.83 15.76 -8.28
C ASP A 42 -28.47 15.55 -7.60
N ALA A 43 -27.99 14.33 -7.63
CA ALA A 43 -26.71 13.94 -7.06
C ALA A 43 -25.49 14.50 -7.79
N ALA A 44 -25.70 15.44 -8.71
CA ALA A 44 -24.63 16.05 -9.47
C ALA A 44 -23.72 16.91 -8.61
N TRP A 45 -22.43 16.62 -8.68
CA TRP A 45 -21.41 17.40 -7.98
C TRP A 45 -21.18 18.74 -8.72
N PRO A 46 -21.08 19.87 -7.98
CA PRO A 46 -20.68 21.13 -8.59
C PRO A 46 -19.25 21.01 -9.12
N THR A 47 -18.99 21.52 -10.31
CA THR A 47 -17.67 21.44 -10.93
C THR A 47 -17.24 22.77 -11.54
N ILE A 48 -15.93 22.99 -11.55
CA ILE A 48 -15.26 24.00 -12.34
C ILE A 48 -14.35 23.29 -13.34
N THR A 49 -14.63 23.43 -14.63
CA THR A 49 -13.80 22.82 -15.67
C THR A 49 -12.72 23.81 -16.10
N ALA A 50 -11.46 23.43 -15.92
CA ALA A 50 -10.29 24.10 -16.50
C ALA A 50 -9.77 23.30 -17.70
N PRO A 51 -8.89 23.87 -18.55
CA PRO A 51 -8.41 23.20 -19.76
C PRO A 51 -7.70 21.86 -19.50
N ASP A 52 -7.09 21.71 -18.36
CA ASP A 52 -6.27 20.58 -17.96
C ASP A 52 -6.97 19.65 -16.95
N ARG A 53 -8.00 20.12 -16.27
CA ARG A 53 -8.61 19.36 -15.17
C ARG A 53 -9.98 19.87 -14.75
N VAL A 54 -10.73 18.99 -14.08
CA VAL A 54 -11.97 19.33 -13.37
C VAL A 54 -11.67 19.55 -11.89
N TRP A 55 -12.28 20.55 -11.31
CA TRP A 55 -12.15 20.93 -9.92
C TRP A 55 -13.50 20.91 -9.22
N LEU A 56 -13.54 20.38 -8.00
CA LEU A 56 -14.69 20.49 -7.11
C LEU A 56 -14.54 21.77 -6.29
N PRO A 57 -15.45 22.77 -6.40
CA PRO A 57 -15.40 23.97 -5.57
C PRO A 57 -15.88 23.68 -4.15
N ALA A 58 -15.10 24.07 -3.16
CA ALA A 58 -15.47 24.04 -1.76
C ALA A 58 -15.06 25.34 -1.09
N TYR A 59 -15.81 25.76 -0.10
CA TYR A 59 -15.62 27.03 0.60
C TYR A 59 -15.48 26.79 2.10
N THR A 60 -14.65 27.57 2.73
CA THR A 60 -14.34 27.49 4.16
C THR A 60 -15.48 27.95 5.07
N SER A 61 -16.53 28.54 4.50
CA SER A 61 -17.76 28.92 5.20
C SER A 61 -18.92 29.08 4.21
N VAL A 62 -20.15 29.04 4.73
CA VAL A 62 -21.35 29.29 3.94
C VAL A 62 -21.36 30.74 3.42
N GLU A 63 -20.85 31.69 4.21
CA GLU A 63 -20.72 33.09 3.85
C GLU A 63 -19.72 33.27 2.70
N ALA A 64 -18.59 32.60 2.75
CA ALA A 64 -17.59 32.57 1.69
C ALA A 64 -18.19 32.05 0.37
N MET A 65 -18.93 30.94 0.45
CA MET A 65 -19.60 30.36 -0.71
C MET A 65 -20.62 31.35 -1.32
N ARG A 66 -21.46 31.94 -0.49
CA ARG A 66 -22.47 32.92 -0.96
C ARG A 66 -21.84 34.15 -1.59
N ALA A 67 -20.76 34.62 -1.01
CA ALA A 67 -20.04 35.78 -1.55
C ALA A 67 -19.41 35.50 -2.91
N ALA A 68 -18.85 34.31 -3.10
CA ALA A 68 -18.20 33.92 -4.33
C ALA A 68 -19.18 33.53 -5.46
N THR A 69 -20.29 32.87 -5.11
CA THR A 69 -21.18 32.26 -6.10
C THR A 69 -22.54 32.94 -6.25
N GLY A 70 -22.98 33.71 -5.25
CA GLY A 70 -24.35 34.23 -5.16
C GLY A 70 -25.42 33.16 -4.85
N LEU A 71 -25.03 31.90 -4.68
CA LEU A 71 -25.96 30.80 -4.44
C LEU A 71 -26.35 30.73 -2.97
N SER A 72 -27.61 30.37 -2.72
CA SER A 72 -28.14 30.24 -1.34
C SER A 72 -28.17 28.77 -0.85
N ARG A 73 -28.26 27.82 -1.75
CA ARG A 73 -28.30 26.38 -1.40
C ARG A 73 -26.87 25.89 -1.16
N VAL A 74 -26.70 25.23 -0.04
CA VAL A 74 -25.41 24.75 0.42
C VAL A 74 -25.53 23.33 0.95
N ARG A 75 -24.53 22.53 0.67
CA ARG A 75 -24.22 21.28 1.37
C ARG A 75 -23.01 21.55 2.25
N VAL A 76 -23.11 21.29 3.53
CA VAL A 76 -21.99 21.36 4.46
C VAL A 76 -21.50 19.94 4.71
N THR A 77 -20.20 19.72 4.66
CA THR A 77 -19.57 18.40 4.80
C THR A 77 -18.16 18.56 5.37
N SER A 78 -17.67 17.55 6.06
CA SER A 78 -16.26 17.49 6.43
C SER A 78 -15.41 17.07 5.23
N LEU A 79 -14.11 17.36 5.29
CA LEU A 79 -13.19 16.90 4.24
C LEU A 79 -13.15 15.35 4.15
N VAL A 80 -13.29 14.67 5.28
CA VAL A 80 -13.32 13.20 5.35
C VAL A 80 -14.56 12.63 4.64
N GLU A 81 -15.74 13.18 4.92
CA GLU A 81 -16.97 12.77 4.23
C GLU A 81 -16.94 13.11 2.74
N LEU A 82 -16.38 14.28 2.41
CA LEU A 82 -16.21 14.71 1.02
C LEU A 82 -15.31 13.73 0.26
N ALA A 83 -14.19 13.32 0.85
CA ALA A 83 -13.25 12.37 0.25
C ALA A 83 -13.85 10.97 0.14
N ALA A 84 -14.61 10.51 1.14
CA ALA A 84 -15.30 9.21 1.09
C ALA A 84 -16.33 9.13 -0.06
N GLY A 85 -16.95 10.26 -0.41
CA GLY A 85 -17.89 10.34 -1.53
C GLY A 85 -17.30 10.93 -2.81
N TRP A 86 -15.96 10.98 -2.95
CA TRP A 86 -15.28 11.66 -4.06
C TRP A 86 -15.72 11.11 -5.41
N PRO A 87 -16.21 11.95 -6.33
CA PRO A 87 -16.90 11.48 -7.53
C PRO A 87 -15.94 10.94 -8.61
N ASP A 88 -14.74 11.49 -8.71
CA ASP A 88 -13.72 11.08 -9.66
C ASP A 88 -12.32 11.34 -9.08
N PRO A 89 -11.48 10.31 -8.95
CA PRO A 89 -10.15 10.43 -8.35
C PRO A 89 -9.22 11.41 -9.08
N ARG A 90 -9.53 11.77 -10.33
CA ARG A 90 -8.76 12.74 -11.12
C ARG A 90 -9.15 14.19 -10.88
N TRP A 91 -10.27 14.42 -10.19
CA TRP A 91 -10.69 15.79 -9.86
C TRP A 91 -9.88 16.37 -8.70
N GLY A 92 -9.54 17.63 -8.79
CA GLY A 92 -8.92 18.37 -7.70
C GLY A 92 -9.95 19.11 -6.87
N LEU A 93 -9.53 19.65 -5.72
CA LEU A 93 -10.33 20.50 -4.85
C LEU A 93 -9.91 21.95 -5.01
N ALA A 94 -10.83 22.82 -5.43
CA ALA A 94 -10.64 24.27 -5.43
C ALA A 94 -11.21 24.86 -4.13
N VAL A 95 -10.33 25.32 -3.25
CA VAL A 95 -10.73 25.95 -2.00
C VAL A 95 -10.92 27.44 -2.21
N ASN A 96 -12.09 27.95 -1.83
CA ASN A 96 -12.49 29.35 -1.95
C ASN A 96 -12.28 29.95 -3.35
N PRO A 97 -12.65 29.28 -4.46
CA PRO A 97 -12.47 29.83 -5.79
C PRO A 97 -13.24 31.17 -5.93
N GLY A 98 -12.58 32.15 -6.52
CA GLY A 98 -13.16 33.50 -6.69
C GLY A 98 -12.94 34.43 -5.50
N LEU A 99 -12.37 33.98 -4.40
CA LEU A 99 -12.06 34.80 -3.21
C LEU A 99 -10.56 35.10 -3.10
N PRO A 100 -10.17 36.12 -2.31
CA PRO A 100 -8.75 36.47 -2.13
C PRO A 100 -7.91 35.35 -1.53
N VAL A 101 -8.44 34.63 -0.53
CA VAL A 101 -7.78 33.46 0.06
C VAL A 101 -8.28 32.21 -0.67
N ARG A 102 -7.57 31.82 -1.69
CA ARG A 102 -7.91 30.66 -2.53
C ARG A 102 -6.69 29.84 -2.86
N PHE A 103 -6.88 28.54 -3.02
CA PHE A 103 -5.85 27.63 -3.52
C PHE A 103 -6.44 26.35 -4.11
N LEU A 104 -5.61 25.62 -4.82
CA LEU A 104 -5.98 24.38 -5.50
C LEU A 104 -5.25 23.23 -4.80
N LEU A 105 -5.99 22.18 -4.50
CA LEU A 105 -5.43 20.93 -3.99
C LEU A 105 -5.55 19.86 -5.06
N GLU A 106 -4.41 19.31 -5.42
CA GLU A 106 -4.33 18.20 -6.35
C GLU A 106 -5.08 16.96 -5.82
N PRO A 107 -5.57 16.07 -6.69
CA PRO A 107 -6.35 14.90 -6.29
C PRO A 107 -5.71 14.08 -5.19
N GLY A 108 -4.43 13.73 -5.32
CA GLY A 108 -3.69 12.97 -4.31
C GLY A 108 -3.59 13.67 -2.95
N THR A 109 -3.57 15.01 -2.94
CA THR A 109 -3.58 15.80 -1.69
C THR A 109 -4.92 15.67 -0.96
N VAL A 110 -6.03 15.67 -1.70
CA VAL A 110 -7.37 15.51 -1.11
C VAL A 110 -7.49 14.15 -0.43
N ALA A 111 -7.08 13.09 -1.10
CA ALA A 111 -7.08 11.75 -0.55
C ALA A 111 -6.25 11.66 0.74
N ARG A 112 -5.07 12.27 0.75
CA ARG A 112 -4.17 12.31 1.94
C ARG A 112 -4.72 13.09 3.10
N LEU A 113 -5.49 14.15 2.84
CA LEU A 113 -6.12 14.96 3.91
C LEU A 113 -7.27 14.22 4.61
N ALA A 114 -7.96 13.36 3.90
CA ALA A 114 -9.08 12.59 4.43
C ALA A 114 -8.62 11.46 5.37
N VAL A 115 -7.39 10.99 5.20
CA VAL A 115 -6.83 9.92 6.03
C VAL A 115 -6.24 10.53 7.31
N PRO A 116 -6.59 10.02 8.51
CA PRO A 116 -5.92 10.40 9.74
C PRO A 116 -4.40 10.24 9.57
N THR A 117 -3.63 11.27 9.89
CA THR A 117 -2.18 11.14 9.84
C THR A 117 -1.74 10.13 10.90
N LEU A 118 -0.81 9.25 10.57
CA LEU A 118 -0.17 8.31 11.51
C LEU A 118 0.27 8.99 12.83
N ALA A 119 0.54 10.30 12.79
CA ALA A 119 0.85 11.10 13.97
C ALA A 119 -0.34 11.29 14.92
N GLN A 120 -1.60 11.19 14.45
CA GLN A 120 -2.78 11.25 15.33
C GLN A 120 -3.08 9.87 15.94
N ASP A 121 -2.92 8.80 15.16
CA ASP A 121 -3.06 7.43 15.66
C ASP A 121 -1.98 7.10 16.70
N ARG A 122 -0.75 7.60 16.53
CA ARG A 122 0.34 7.49 17.53
C ARG A 122 0.05 8.13 18.89
N ARG A 123 -0.94 9.03 18.99
CA ARG A 123 -1.35 9.60 20.29
C ARG A 123 -2.40 8.77 21.00
N ALA A 124 -3.06 7.87 20.29
CA ALA A 124 -4.10 7.00 20.83
C ALA A 124 -3.59 5.60 21.17
N GLU A 125 -2.48 5.15 20.56
CA GLU A 125 -1.86 3.85 20.85
C GLU A 125 -0.43 4.02 21.38
N PRO A 126 -0.05 3.34 22.48
CA PRO A 126 1.26 3.48 23.10
C PRO A 126 2.43 2.85 22.35
N GLU A 127 2.19 2.06 21.29
CA GLU A 127 3.23 1.47 20.44
C GLU A 127 2.90 1.62 18.96
N PRO A 128 3.90 1.86 18.08
CA PRO A 128 3.67 1.93 16.65
C PRO A 128 3.31 0.54 16.12
N ALA A 129 2.03 0.28 15.95
CA ALA A 129 1.61 -0.92 15.26
C ALA A 129 2.24 -0.96 13.86
N LEU A 130 2.81 -2.10 13.46
CA LEU A 130 3.35 -2.27 12.13
C LEU A 130 2.28 -1.93 11.08
N PRO A 131 2.63 -1.17 10.04
CA PRO A 131 1.65 -0.73 9.05
C PRO A 131 1.00 -1.89 8.33
N VAL A 132 -0.27 -1.72 7.99
CA VAL A 132 -1.02 -2.65 7.17
C VAL A 132 -0.94 -2.18 5.72
N VAL A 133 -0.47 -3.05 4.84
CA VAL A 133 -0.45 -2.81 3.40
C VAL A 133 -1.40 -3.75 2.69
N GLN A 134 -1.84 -3.34 1.50
CA GLN A 134 -2.70 -4.16 0.68
C GLN A 134 -2.36 -4.04 -0.80
N LYS A 135 -2.70 -5.09 -1.55
CA LYS A 135 -2.52 -5.19 -3.00
C LYS A 135 -3.81 -5.70 -3.63
N PRO A 136 -4.33 -5.04 -4.67
CA PRO A 136 -5.44 -5.59 -5.44
C PRO A 136 -5.00 -6.83 -6.21
N LEU A 137 -5.83 -7.87 -6.15
CA LEU A 137 -5.61 -9.15 -6.82
C LEU A 137 -6.39 -9.22 -8.12
N THR A 138 -5.72 -9.66 -9.17
CA THR A 138 -6.42 -10.12 -10.36
C THR A 138 -7.11 -11.47 -10.09
N PRO A 139 -8.08 -11.91 -10.91
CA PRO A 139 -8.65 -13.25 -10.78
C PRO A 139 -7.62 -14.37 -10.91
N HIS A 140 -6.52 -14.12 -11.61
CA HIS A 140 -5.40 -15.06 -11.70
C HIS A 140 -4.67 -15.14 -10.36
N ASP A 141 -4.26 -13.99 -9.79
CA ASP A 141 -3.57 -13.96 -8.50
C ASP A 141 -4.41 -14.58 -7.40
N LEU A 142 -5.73 -14.29 -7.38
CA LEU A 142 -6.65 -14.87 -6.43
C LEU A 142 -6.68 -16.40 -6.50
N ARG A 143 -6.71 -16.97 -7.71
CA ARG A 143 -6.64 -18.43 -7.89
C ARG A 143 -5.30 -18.99 -7.46
N THR A 144 -4.20 -18.30 -7.75
CA THR A 144 -2.85 -18.72 -7.35
C THR A 144 -2.72 -18.77 -5.83
N HIS A 145 -3.22 -17.75 -5.14
CA HIS A 145 -3.21 -17.78 -3.66
C HIS A 145 -4.14 -18.85 -3.08
N LEU A 146 -5.41 -18.87 -3.48
CA LEU A 146 -6.41 -19.75 -2.88
C LEU A 146 -6.37 -21.18 -3.44
N GLY A 147 -6.06 -21.35 -4.71
CA GLY A 147 -6.06 -22.66 -5.38
C GLY A 147 -4.73 -23.39 -5.32
N GLU A 148 -3.62 -22.67 -5.46
CA GLU A 148 -2.27 -23.23 -5.50
C GLU A 148 -1.52 -23.03 -4.17
N GLY A 149 -2.10 -22.28 -3.23
CA GLY A 149 -1.51 -22.05 -1.91
C GLY A 149 -0.32 -21.08 -1.91
N GLU A 150 -0.14 -20.25 -2.97
CA GLU A 150 0.98 -19.32 -3.05
C GLU A 150 0.96 -18.36 -1.84
N SER A 151 2.09 -18.28 -1.17
CA SER A 151 2.29 -17.50 0.03
C SER A 151 3.27 -16.34 -0.15
N ARG A 152 3.74 -16.09 -1.36
CA ARG A 152 4.64 -14.97 -1.70
C ARG A 152 3.90 -13.94 -2.52
N VAL A 153 4.24 -12.69 -2.29
CA VAL A 153 3.67 -11.54 -3.01
C VAL A 153 4.75 -10.74 -3.70
N SER A 154 4.49 -10.38 -4.95
CA SER A 154 5.30 -9.44 -5.73
C SER A 154 4.41 -8.34 -6.28
N GLY A 155 4.99 -7.23 -6.69
CA GLY A 155 4.29 -6.15 -7.35
C GLY A 155 4.08 -4.93 -6.47
N TYR A 156 3.08 -4.12 -6.80
CA TYR A 156 2.81 -2.89 -6.10
C TYR A 156 1.75 -3.10 -5.03
N CYS A 157 2.05 -2.59 -3.85
CA CYS A 157 1.13 -2.53 -2.73
C CYS A 157 1.07 -1.08 -2.21
N HIS A 158 0.07 -0.77 -1.42
CA HIS A 158 -0.13 0.55 -0.81
C HIS A 158 -0.55 0.39 0.65
N HIS A 159 -0.38 1.44 1.42
CA HIS A 159 -0.84 1.47 2.81
C HIS A 159 -2.38 1.42 2.85
N ALA A 160 -2.95 0.52 3.64
CA ALA A 160 -4.40 0.35 3.71
C ALA A 160 -5.11 1.64 4.16
N LEU A 161 -4.49 2.43 5.05
CA LEU A 161 -5.05 3.70 5.51
C LEU A 161 -5.10 4.77 4.42
N ASP A 162 -4.21 4.74 3.41
CA ASP A 162 -4.22 5.72 2.32
C ASP A 162 -5.51 5.67 1.50
N VAL A 163 -6.20 4.54 1.53
CA VAL A 163 -7.43 4.28 0.77
C VAL A 163 -8.64 3.93 1.64
N ALA A 164 -8.53 4.04 2.96
CA ALA A 164 -9.61 3.70 3.90
C ALA A 164 -10.91 4.51 3.66
N HIS A 165 -10.80 5.68 3.03
CA HIS A 165 -11.92 6.53 2.64
C HIS A 165 -12.52 6.16 1.28
N VAL A 166 -11.90 5.26 0.53
CA VAL A 166 -12.37 4.86 -0.82
C VAL A 166 -13.47 3.81 -0.69
N ALA A 167 -14.69 4.22 -1.01
CA ALA A 167 -15.89 3.43 -0.69
C ALA A 167 -16.21 2.31 -1.69
N THR A 168 -15.67 2.32 -2.92
CA THR A 168 -16.06 1.36 -3.95
C THR A 168 -14.90 0.77 -4.73
N PRO A 169 -15.03 -0.47 -5.25
CA PRO A 169 -14.04 -1.12 -6.09
C PRO A 169 -13.60 -0.30 -7.29
N ALA A 170 -14.54 0.33 -7.98
CA ALA A 170 -14.27 1.11 -9.19
C ALA A 170 -13.41 2.35 -8.89
N VAL A 171 -13.74 3.08 -7.81
CA VAL A 171 -12.97 4.26 -7.40
C VAL A 171 -11.57 3.86 -6.92
N LEU A 172 -11.43 2.73 -6.22
CA LEU A 172 -10.11 2.23 -5.80
C LEU A 172 -9.25 1.84 -7.01
N ALA A 173 -9.81 1.08 -7.95
CA ALA A 173 -9.09 0.68 -9.16
C ALA A 173 -8.61 1.90 -9.97
N ASP A 174 -9.45 2.92 -10.12
CA ASP A 174 -9.11 4.15 -10.83
C ASP A 174 -8.05 4.98 -10.06
N ALA A 175 -8.16 5.10 -8.73
CA ALA A 175 -7.16 5.77 -7.89
C ALA A 175 -5.78 5.12 -7.95
N LEU A 176 -5.73 3.81 -8.18
CA LEU A 176 -4.49 3.04 -8.38
C LEU A 176 -4.01 3.08 -9.85
N GLY A 177 -4.64 3.86 -10.72
CA GLY A 177 -4.32 3.91 -12.15
C GLY A 177 -4.56 2.57 -12.86
N ARG A 178 -5.51 1.76 -12.35
CA ARG A 178 -5.86 0.44 -12.88
C ARG A 178 -7.20 0.56 -13.58
N GLY A 179 -7.17 0.67 -14.91
CA GLY A 179 -8.38 0.81 -15.73
C GLY A 179 -9.26 -0.45 -15.73
N ALA A 180 -10.42 -0.32 -16.33
CA ALA A 180 -11.40 -1.41 -16.50
C ALA A 180 -10.80 -2.65 -17.22
N ASP A 181 -9.80 -2.44 -18.07
CA ASP A 181 -9.16 -3.50 -18.87
C ASP A 181 -8.17 -4.36 -18.06
N ASP A 182 -7.79 -3.94 -16.84
CA ASP A 182 -6.87 -4.72 -15.99
C ASP A 182 -7.54 -5.95 -15.33
N GLY A 183 -8.85 -6.11 -15.50
CA GLY A 183 -9.60 -7.28 -15.01
C GLY A 183 -9.64 -7.43 -13.49
N LEU A 184 -9.40 -6.34 -12.75
CA LEU A 184 -9.40 -6.36 -11.27
C LEU A 184 -10.79 -6.50 -10.68
N ILE A 185 -11.79 -5.93 -11.34
CA ILE A 185 -13.17 -5.95 -10.87
C ILE A 185 -13.85 -7.20 -11.42
N SER A 186 -14.43 -8.00 -10.54
CA SER A 186 -15.18 -9.19 -10.91
C SER A 186 -16.45 -8.86 -11.67
N GLY A 187 -17.05 -9.86 -12.32
CA GLY A 187 -18.35 -9.71 -13.00
C GLY A 187 -19.49 -9.29 -12.07
N GLU A 188 -19.32 -9.46 -10.75
CA GLU A 188 -20.26 -9.04 -9.70
C GLU A 188 -19.94 -7.63 -9.15
N GLY A 189 -18.93 -6.97 -9.68
CA GLY A 189 -18.52 -5.64 -9.27
C GLY A 189 -17.65 -5.59 -8.01
N SER A 190 -17.17 -6.74 -7.53
CA SER A 190 -16.28 -6.83 -6.36
C SER A 190 -14.81 -6.73 -6.78
N LEU A 191 -13.95 -6.28 -5.84
CA LEU A 191 -12.50 -6.28 -5.97
C LEU A 191 -11.89 -7.05 -4.79
N PHE A 192 -10.90 -7.90 -5.06
CA PHE A 192 -10.21 -8.65 -4.03
C PHE A 192 -8.89 -7.97 -3.67
N LEU A 193 -8.59 -7.92 -2.37
CA LEU A 193 -7.40 -7.33 -1.79
C LEU A 193 -6.64 -8.38 -1.00
N LEU A 194 -5.36 -8.52 -1.28
CA LEU A 194 -4.44 -9.21 -0.39
C LEU A 194 -3.94 -8.17 0.62
N ARG A 195 -4.20 -8.39 1.90
CA ARG A 195 -3.89 -7.47 2.99
C ARG A 195 -2.99 -8.15 4.02
N TRP A 196 -1.95 -7.47 4.46
CA TRP A 196 -1.04 -8.02 5.48
C TRP A 196 -0.38 -6.90 6.28
N ARG A 197 0.03 -7.21 7.52
CA ARG A 197 0.90 -6.35 8.30
C ARG A 197 2.32 -6.47 7.77
N THR A 198 3.02 -5.36 7.68
CA THR A 198 4.42 -5.39 7.24
C THR A 198 5.30 -6.04 8.28
N VAL A 199 6.28 -6.78 7.80
CA VAL A 199 7.44 -7.24 8.55
C VAL A 199 8.67 -6.94 7.71
N GLY A 200 9.72 -6.39 8.31
CA GLY A 200 10.89 -5.97 7.54
C GLY A 200 10.58 -4.81 6.60
N LEU A 201 10.47 -3.60 7.13
CA LEU A 201 10.13 -2.40 6.34
C LEU A 201 11.08 -2.16 5.17
N ASN A 202 12.33 -2.61 5.29
CA ASN A 202 13.35 -2.58 4.26
C ASN A 202 13.05 -3.45 3.02
N LEU A 203 12.10 -4.38 3.09
CA LEU A 203 11.64 -5.17 1.93
C LEU A 203 10.69 -4.38 1.01
N TYR A 204 10.22 -3.21 1.47
CA TYR A 204 9.32 -2.34 0.73
C TYR A 204 10.13 -1.20 0.15
N ARG A 205 10.14 -1.08 -1.17
CA ARG A 205 10.95 -0.09 -1.88
C ARG A 205 10.12 0.75 -2.83
N THR A 206 10.70 1.79 -3.36
CA THR A 206 10.05 2.62 -4.37
C THR A 206 9.68 1.77 -5.60
N PRO A 207 8.57 2.06 -6.28
CA PRO A 207 8.20 1.38 -7.53
C PRO A 207 9.24 1.47 -8.64
N TYR A 208 10.10 2.48 -8.57
CA TYR A 208 11.20 2.72 -9.51
C TYR A 208 12.56 2.58 -8.79
N GLY A 209 13.63 2.49 -9.55
CA GLY A 209 15.00 2.50 -9.02
C GLY A 209 15.61 1.12 -8.76
N GLY A 210 14.83 0.07 -8.63
CA GLY A 210 15.34 -1.28 -8.42
C GLY A 210 15.86 -1.52 -7.00
N THR A 211 16.75 -2.52 -6.85
CA THR A 211 17.30 -2.97 -5.57
C THR A 211 18.72 -2.47 -5.31
N ASP A 212 19.37 -1.85 -6.28
CA ASP A 212 20.73 -1.34 -6.13
C ASP A 212 20.77 0.13 -5.69
N GLU A 213 21.85 0.52 -5.05
CA GLU A 213 22.05 1.87 -4.50
C GLU A 213 21.99 2.94 -5.60
N ALA A 214 22.53 2.66 -6.78
CA ALA A 214 22.54 3.61 -7.90
C ALA A 214 21.13 3.87 -8.43
N GLY A 215 20.31 2.82 -8.55
CA GLY A 215 18.90 2.92 -8.95
C GLY A 215 18.07 3.67 -7.91
N MET A 216 18.30 3.42 -6.62
CA MET A 216 17.60 4.13 -5.53
C MET A 216 18.00 5.61 -5.50
N ALA A 217 19.29 5.93 -5.65
CA ALA A 217 19.76 7.30 -5.73
C ALA A 217 19.15 8.08 -6.92
N ALA A 218 18.93 7.40 -8.04
CA ALA A 218 18.33 8.02 -9.22
C ALA A 218 16.89 8.49 -9.03
N VAL A 219 16.16 7.95 -8.05
CA VAL A 219 14.76 8.32 -7.75
C VAL A 219 14.60 9.08 -6.43
N ALA A 220 15.66 9.29 -5.66
CA ALA A 220 15.61 9.87 -4.32
C ALA A 220 14.89 11.23 -4.26
N GLY A 221 15.05 12.08 -5.26
CA GLY A 221 14.34 13.37 -5.33
C GLY A 221 12.86 13.28 -5.73
N TRP A 222 12.37 12.09 -6.08
CA TRP A 222 11.00 11.86 -6.57
C TRP A 222 10.12 11.15 -5.55
N VAL A 223 10.71 10.85 -4.39
CA VAL A 223 10.07 10.08 -3.32
C VAL A 223 9.72 11.01 -2.17
N ILE A 224 8.49 10.90 -1.68
CA ILE A 224 8.11 11.52 -0.41
C ILE A 224 8.45 10.53 0.70
N GLU A 225 9.32 10.96 1.60
CA GLU A 225 9.66 10.23 2.81
C GLU A 225 8.62 10.50 3.88
N GLU A 226 7.89 9.48 4.29
CA GLU A 226 6.94 9.55 5.42
C GLU A 226 7.06 8.28 6.25
N PRO A 227 7.13 8.40 7.57
CA PRO A 227 7.12 7.23 8.45
C PRO A 227 5.87 6.36 8.19
N PRO A 228 5.97 5.03 8.36
CA PRO A 228 7.16 4.27 8.74
C PRO A 228 8.05 3.90 7.54
N PHE A 229 7.67 4.18 6.31
CA PHE A 229 8.35 3.80 5.08
C PHE A 229 9.29 4.91 4.57
N VAL A 230 10.17 5.39 5.42
CA VAL A 230 11.11 6.47 5.09
C VAL A 230 11.94 6.09 3.86
N GLY A 231 11.98 7.00 2.88
CA GLY A 231 12.71 6.80 1.63
C GLY A 231 12.04 5.87 0.61
N MET A 232 10.83 5.35 0.87
CA MET A 232 10.20 4.28 0.11
C MET A 232 8.85 4.65 -0.47
N GLY A 233 8.50 5.58 -1.04
CA GLY A 233 7.17 5.83 -1.64
C GLY A 233 7.26 6.83 -2.77
N LEU A 234 6.31 6.78 -3.68
CA LEU A 234 6.13 7.80 -4.70
C LEU A 234 5.18 8.88 -4.22
N ALA A 235 5.48 10.13 -4.59
CA ALA A 235 4.51 11.19 -4.45
C ALA A 235 3.28 10.89 -5.30
N PRO A 236 2.06 11.03 -4.77
CA PRO A 236 0.86 11.04 -5.58
C PRO A 236 0.92 12.14 -6.65
N ASN A 237 0.44 11.83 -7.83
CA ASN A 237 0.30 12.76 -8.95
C ASN A 237 -0.97 12.45 -9.73
N VAL A 238 -1.17 13.08 -10.90
CA VAL A 238 -2.39 12.88 -11.71
C VAL A 238 -2.59 11.45 -12.22
N ASP A 239 -1.50 10.69 -12.33
CA ASP A 239 -1.51 9.32 -12.83
C ASP A 239 -1.41 8.28 -11.70
N SER A 240 -1.04 8.72 -10.50
CA SER A 240 -0.83 7.85 -9.32
C SER A 240 -1.30 8.59 -8.07
N LEU A 241 -2.59 8.44 -7.76
CA LEU A 241 -3.23 9.16 -6.66
C LEU A 241 -2.91 8.57 -5.29
N VAL A 242 -2.58 7.29 -5.25
CA VAL A 242 -2.23 6.54 -4.06
C VAL A 242 -0.73 6.25 -4.08
N ARG A 243 -0.08 6.41 -2.93
CA ARG A 243 1.32 6.03 -2.78
C ARG A 243 1.46 4.53 -2.84
N GLU A 244 2.33 4.06 -3.72
CA GLU A 244 2.61 2.64 -3.89
C GLU A 244 4.07 2.31 -3.52
N TYR A 245 4.27 1.11 -3.04
CA TYR A 245 5.56 0.50 -2.74
C TYR A 245 5.72 -0.76 -3.59
N LYS A 246 6.94 -1.14 -3.91
CA LYS A 246 7.26 -2.37 -4.63
C LYS A 246 7.76 -3.42 -3.66
N VAL A 247 7.25 -4.63 -3.78
CA VAL A 247 7.76 -5.82 -3.11
C VAL A 247 8.10 -6.90 -4.14
N ASP A 248 9.10 -7.73 -3.82
CA ASP A 248 9.60 -8.79 -4.70
C ASP A 248 9.62 -10.11 -3.94
N ALA A 249 8.66 -10.98 -4.26
CA ALA A 249 8.49 -12.31 -3.67
C ALA A 249 8.54 -12.36 -2.14
N VAL A 250 8.08 -11.31 -1.49
CA VAL A 250 7.99 -11.26 -0.02
C VAL A 250 7.02 -12.33 0.43
N ARG A 251 7.46 -13.15 1.38
CA ARG A 251 6.58 -14.15 1.99
C ARG A 251 5.56 -13.46 2.90
N LEU A 252 4.32 -13.88 2.79
CA LEU A 252 3.23 -13.37 3.62
C LEU A 252 3.42 -13.81 5.07
N PRO A 253 3.29 -12.89 6.04
CA PRO A 253 3.29 -13.24 7.45
C PRO A 253 2.03 -13.99 7.86
N HIS A 254 2.07 -14.64 9.00
CA HIS A 254 0.89 -15.25 9.62
C HIS A 254 -0.21 -14.18 9.82
N GLY A 255 -1.46 -14.56 9.57
CA GLY A 255 -2.61 -13.64 9.70
C GLY A 255 -2.84 -12.71 8.51
N SER A 256 -2.10 -12.88 7.39
CA SER A 256 -2.44 -12.17 6.14
C SER A 256 -3.81 -12.57 5.64
N GLU A 257 -4.54 -11.63 5.04
CA GLU A 257 -5.94 -11.80 4.67
C GLU A 257 -6.18 -11.61 3.17
N ILE A 258 -7.12 -12.36 2.63
CA ILE A 258 -7.77 -12.02 1.37
C ILE A 258 -9.14 -11.44 1.70
N VAL A 259 -9.33 -10.18 1.34
CA VAL A 259 -10.53 -9.38 1.61
C VAL A 259 -11.23 -9.10 0.30
N GLU A 260 -12.53 -9.33 0.25
CA GLU A 260 -13.39 -8.86 -0.83
C GLU A 260 -13.98 -7.52 -0.46
N LEU A 261 -13.70 -6.51 -1.27
CA LEU A 261 -14.44 -5.27 -1.28
C LEU A 261 -15.61 -5.44 -2.26
N THR A 262 -16.81 -5.54 -1.73
CA THR A 262 -18.02 -5.76 -2.54
C THR A 262 -18.40 -4.51 -3.34
N ALA A 263 -19.24 -4.66 -4.36
CA ALA A 263 -19.79 -3.55 -5.12
C ALA A 263 -20.48 -2.49 -4.25
N ALA A 264 -21.03 -2.90 -3.10
CA ALA A 264 -21.66 -2.04 -2.12
C ALA A 264 -20.67 -1.31 -1.18
N GLY A 265 -19.37 -1.54 -1.34
CA GLY A 265 -18.33 -0.95 -0.49
C GLY A 265 -18.14 -1.66 0.87
N THR A 266 -18.69 -2.86 1.04
CA THR A 266 -18.49 -3.65 2.27
C THR A 266 -17.30 -4.56 2.12
N GLU A 267 -16.45 -4.60 3.14
CA GLU A 267 -15.33 -5.53 3.22
C GLU A 267 -15.76 -6.87 3.84
N VAL A 268 -15.33 -7.96 3.23
CA VAL A 268 -15.58 -9.33 3.71
C VAL A 268 -14.29 -10.12 3.65
N VAL A 269 -13.79 -10.60 4.81
CA VAL A 269 -12.62 -11.49 4.84
C VAL A 269 -13.01 -12.85 4.26
N ARG A 270 -12.34 -13.27 3.21
CA ARG A 270 -12.58 -14.53 2.48
C ARG A 270 -11.63 -15.63 2.89
N ALA A 271 -10.39 -15.29 3.20
CA ALA A 271 -9.40 -16.25 3.65
C ALA A 271 -8.37 -15.57 4.56
N VAL A 272 -7.78 -16.36 5.45
CA VAL A 272 -6.67 -15.94 6.32
C VAL A 272 -5.51 -16.92 6.14
N TYR A 273 -4.30 -16.41 5.99
CA TYR A 273 -3.10 -17.21 5.83
C TYR A 273 -2.60 -17.72 7.19
N ASP A 274 -2.56 -19.03 7.35
CA ASP A 274 -1.92 -19.69 8.48
C ASP A 274 -0.43 -19.95 8.14
N GLY A 275 0.45 -19.12 8.69
CA GLY A 275 1.88 -19.21 8.44
C GLY A 275 2.54 -20.48 9.02
N ASP A 276 1.95 -21.09 10.05
CA ASP A 276 2.43 -22.33 10.66
C ASP A 276 2.17 -23.52 9.73
N LEU A 277 0.97 -23.54 9.19
CA LEU A 277 0.54 -24.59 8.27
C LEU A 277 0.93 -24.29 6.82
N GLY A 278 1.32 -23.04 6.53
CA GLY A 278 1.68 -22.58 5.20
C GLY A 278 0.50 -22.64 4.22
N ARG A 279 -0.72 -22.36 4.69
CA ARG A 279 -1.95 -22.45 3.88
C ARG A 279 -2.96 -21.37 4.20
N TRP A 280 -3.88 -21.16 3.27
CA TRP A 280 -5.02 -20.28 3.45
C TRP A 280 -6.17 -20.98 4.18
N LEU A 281 -6.83 -20.28 5.11
CA LEU A 281 -8.03 -20.72 5.81
C LEU A 281 -9.19 -19.76 5.50
N PRO A 282 -10.47 -20.18 5.32
CA PRO A 282 -10.86 -21.56 5.21
C PRO A 282 -10.55 -22.09 3.80
N GLY A 283 -9.64 -22.87 3.60
CA GLY A 283 -9.35 -23.54 2.33
C GLY A 283 -8.82 -24.91 2.66
N GLU A 284 -9.60 -25.94 2.40
CA GLU A 284 -9.13 -27.32 2.47
C GLU A 284 -8.25 -27.62 1.26
N HIS A 285 -7.02 -27.16 1.28
CA HIS A 285 -6.02 -27.71 0.35
C HIS A 285 -4.75 -28.07 1.13
N PRO A 286 -4.26 -29.29 0.97
CA PRO A 286 -2.96 -29.66 1.52
C PRO A 286 -1.88 -28.95 0.71
N ALA A 287 -1.52 -27.75 1.13
CA ALA A 287 -0.35 -27.10 0.59
C ALA A 287 0.89 -27.86 1.08
N GLN A 288 1.70 -28.36 0.15
CA GLN A 288 3.08 -28.63 0.46
C GLN A 288 3.67 -27.34 1.01
N ALA A 289 4.22 -27.40 2.21
CA ALA A 289 4.84 -26.22 2.81
C ALA A 289 6.03 -25.82 1.94
N PRO A 290 5.95 -24.66 1.25
CA PRO A 290 7.12 -24.16 0.54
C PRO A 290 8.21 -23.88 1.58
N ALA A 291 9.48 -24.08 1.21
CA ALA A 291 10.61 -23.71 2.07
C ALA A 291 10.43 -22.29 2.56
N SER A 292 10.54 -22.07 3.87
CA SER A 292 10.37 -20.75 4.45
C SER A 292 11.37 -19.77 3.84
N SER A 293 10.92 -18.62 3.40
CA SER A 293 11.79 -17.54 2.97
C SER A 293 12.19 -16.61 4.12
N TYR A 294 11.83 -16.94 5.34
CA TYR A 294 12.36 -16.28 6.53
C TYR A 294 13.19 -17.24 7.37
N ARG A 295 14.26 -16.72 7.97
CA ARG A 295 15.09 -17.40 8.96
C ARG A 295 15.28 -16.51 10.16
N ALA A 296 15.30 -17.09 11.33
CA ALA A 296 15.59 -16.39 12.57
C ALA A 296 16.74 -17.06 13.32
N ARG A 297 17.66 -16.25 13.85
CA ARG A 297 18.67 -16.71 14.80
C ARG A 297 18.18 -16.47 16.20
N TRP A 298 18.03 -17.56 16.97
CA TRP A 298 17.55 -17.52 18.32
C TRP A 298 18.35 -18.49 19.19
N ARG A 299 18.89 -18.00 20.30
CA ARG A 299 19.76 -18.76 21.22
C ARG A 299 20.94 -19.46 20.52
N GLY A 300 21.56 -18.75 19.59
CA GLY A 300 22.70 -19.24 18.82
C GLY A 300 22.39 -20.28 17.74
N ALA A 301 21.13 -20.67 17.55
CA ALA A 301 20.69 -21.57 16.49
C ALA A 301 19.86 -20.83 15.43
N GLU A 302 19.95 -21.29 14.19
CA GLU A 302 19.16 -20.76 13.08
C GLU A 302 17.95 -21.66 12.82
N TYR A 303 16.77 -21.05 12.71
CA TYR A 303 15.51 -21.73 12.46
C TYR A 303 14.84 -21.15 11.21
N PRO A 304 14.20 -21.98 10.38
CA PRO A 304 13.15 -21.48 9.50
C PRO A 304 12.12 -20.76 10.38
N ALA A 305 11.62 -19.63 9.89
CA ALA A 305 10.76 -18.79 10.71
C ALA A 305 9.59 -18.22 9.91
N ASN A 306 8.58 -17.75 10.61
CA ASN A 306 7.52 -16.94 10.05
C ASN A 306 7.20 -15.78 10.98
N PRO A 307 7.43 -14.53 10.56
CA PRO A 307 7.06 -13.37 11.34
C PRO A 307 5.54 -13.30 11.54
N ASP A 308 5.14 -12.99 12.76
CA ASP A 308 3.77 -12.77 13.17
C ASP A 308 3.70 -11.38 13.79
N PRO A 309 3.09 -10.40 13.09
CA PRO A 309 3.09 -9.03 13.55
C PRO A 309 2.33 -8.78 14.86
N GLY A 310 1.51 -9.72 15.32
CA GLY A 310 0.82 -9.65 16.61
C GLY A 310 0.08 -8.34 16.91
N HIS A 311 -0.78 -8.34 17.93
CA HIS A 311 -1.36 -7.09 18.46
C HIS A 311 -0.46 -6.45 19.53
N ASP A 312 0.29 -7.27 20.26
CA ASP A 312 1.12 -6.87 21.41
C ASP A 312 2.62 -6.76 21.04
N GLY A 313 2.91 -6.57 19.74
CA GLY A 313 4.26 -6.52 19.20
C GLY A 313 4.59 -7.71 18.29
N PRO A 314 5.68 -7.60 17.51
CA PRO A 314 6.06 -8.62 16.55
C PRO A 314 6.56 -9.88 17.25
N LEU A 315 5.98 -11.02 16.90
CA LEU A 315 6.42 -12.35 17.29
C LEU A 315 7.14 -13.03 16.12
N ILE A 316 8.07 -13.90 16.42
CA ILE A 316 8.72 -14.78 15.46
C ILE A 316 8.30 -16.21 15.76
N ARG A 317 7.64 -16.82 14.81
CA ARG A 317 7.22 -18.24 14.88
C ARG A 317 8.35 -19.08 14.32
N LEU A 318 9.15 -19.66 15.21
CA LEU A 318 10.24 -20.56 14.88
C LEU A 318 9.66 -21.92 14.50
N LEU A 319 10.12 -22.49 13.39
CA LEU A 319 9.66 -23.78 12.88
C LEU A 319 10.73 -24.85 13.19
N GLY A 320 10.33 -25.93 13.84
CA GLY A 320 11.18 -27.05 14.20
C GLY A 320 10.78 -28.34 13.49
N ASP A 321 11.75 -29.20 13.25
CA ASP A 321 11.57 -30.50 12.59
C ASP A 321 11.19 -31.64 13.56
N GLY A 322 11.10 -31.31 14.86
CA GLY A 322 10.78 -32.31 15.89
C GLY A 322 10.42 -31.69 17.23
N PRO A 323 10.03 -32.54 18.20
CA PRO A 323 9.70 -32.10 19.53
C PRO A 323 10.93 -31.54 20.23
N ALA A 324 10.83 -30.30 20.72
CA ALA A 324 11.84 -29.62 21.49
C ALA A 324 11.18 -28.79 22.59
N ASP A 325 11.96 -28.40 23.62
CA ASP A 325 11.43 -27.62 24.74
C ASP A 325 10.80 -26.33 24.27
N GLY A 326 9.52 -26.14 24.63
CA GLY A 326 8.71 -24.98 24.27
C GLY A 326 8.22 -24.95 22.82
N PHE A 327 8.42 -26.02 22.04
CA PHE A 327 7.79 -26.18 20.73
C PHE A 327 6.50 -26.98 20.85
N GLU A 328 5.43 -26.49 20.26
CA GLU A 328 4.13 -27.13 20.20
C GLU A 328 3.92 -27.76 18.83
N GLU A 329 3.41 -28.99 18.79
CA GLU A 329 3.01 -29.62 17.53
C GLU A 329 1.69 -29.01 17.03
N ARG A 330 1.73 -28.25 15.94
CA ARG A 330 0.58 -27.59 15.31
C ARG A 330 -0.08 -28.45 14.23
N ALA A 331 0.72 -29.34 13.63
CA ALA A 331 0.27 -30.35 12.68
C ALA A 331 1.26 -31.52 12.73
N PRO A 332 0.89 -32.73 12.26
CA PRO A 332 1.78 -33.87 12.28
C PRO A 332 3.17 -33.58 11.72
N GLY A 333 4.20 -33.68 12.57
CA GLY A 333 5.59 -33.39 12.23
C GLY A 333 5.93 -31.90 12.09
N ARG A 334 5.04 -30.99 12.47
CA ARG A 334 5.26 -29.54 12.46
C ARG A 334 5.24 -28.97 13.86
N PHE A 335 6.39 -28.54 14.29
CA PHE A 335 6.58 -27.96 15.62
C PHE A 335 6.84 -26.46 15.49
N VAL A 336 6.15 -25.66 16.33
CA VAL A 336 6.23 -24.20 16.29
C VAL A 336 6.47 -23.68 17.67
N ARG A 337 7.37 -22.70 17.79
CA ARG A 337 7.57 -21.90 18.99
C ARG A 337 7.45 -20.44 18.66
N SER A 338 6.53 -19.73 19.29
CA SER A 338 6.44 -18.28 19.20
C SER A 338 7.35 -17.63 20.24
N VAL A 339 8.19 -16.71 19.79
CA VAL A 339 9.08 -15.91 20.63
C VAL A 339 8.92 -14.44 20.28
N PRO A 340 9.06 -13.51 21.25
CA PRO A 340 9.16 -12.08 20.94
C PRO A 340 10.29 -11.82 19.96
N ALA A 341 10.09 -10.91 19.01
CA ALA A 341 11.10 -10.60 18.00
C ALA A 341 12.40 -10.06 18.62
N GLU A 342 12.29 -9.36 19.75
CA GLU A 342 13.41 -8.85 20.54
C GLU A 342 14.28 -9.94 21.17
N GLU A 343 13.77 -11.16 21.33
CA GLU A 343 14.55 -12.31 21.78
C GLU A 343 15.39 -12.94 20.65
N CYS A 344 15.13 -12.58 19.40
CA CYS A 344 15.88 -13.07 18.25
C CYS A 344 17.14 -12.21 18.05
N GLU A 345 18.27 -12.85 17.89
CA GLU A 345 19.54 -12.19 17.58
C GLU A 345 19.51 -11.52 16.20
N ALA A 346 18.78 -12.11 15.26
CA ALA A 346 18.50 -11.57 13.94
C ALA A 346 17.36 -12.34 13.28
N VAL A 347 16.61 -11.64 12.42
CA VAL A 347 15.61 -12.24 11.53
C VAL A 347 15.92 -11.80 10.11
N PHE A 348 15.86 -12.72 9.16
CA PHE A 348 16.25 -12.49 7.77
C PHE A 348 15.11 -12.86 6.83
N HIS A 349 14.94 -12.07 5.77
CA HIS A 349 14.29 -12.52 4.55
C HIS A 349 15.33 -13.13 3.63
N VAL A 350 15.10 -14.35 3.15
CA VAL A 350 16.01 -15.08 2.27
C VAL A 350 15.34 -15.26 0.91
N ALA A 351 16.02 -14.78 -0.13
CA ALA A 351 15.56 -14.87 -1.50
C ALA A 351 16.67 -15.42 -2.43
N PRO A 352 16.36 -16.38 -3.31
CA PRO A 352 17.30 -16.84 -4.31
C PRO A 352 17.43 -15.81 -5.43
N MET A 353 18.61 -15.20 -5.56
CA MET A 353 18.94 -14.17 -6.55
C MET A 353 19.91 -14.69 -7.59
N CYS A 354 19.87 -14.10 -8.77
CA CYS A 354 20.80 -14.41 -9.86
C CYS A 354 20.97 -13.22 -10.80
N GLU A 355 21.91 -13.33 -11.73
CA GLU A 355 22.06 -12.44 -12.86
C GLU A 355 21.70 -13.15 -14.17
N TRP A 356 20.90 -12.52 -14.98
CA TRP A 356 20.58 -12.96 -16.33
C TRP A 356 20.78 -11.82 -17.34
N HIS A 357 21.70 -12.02 -18.29
CA HIS A 357 22.15 -10.99 -19.21
C HIS A 357 22.59 -9.66 -18.52
N GLY A 358 23.22 -9.78 -17.34
CA GLY A 358 23.67 -8.64 -16.54
C GLY A 358 22.55 -7.89 -15.81
N ALA A 359 21.35 -8.45 -15.77
CA ALA A 359 20.23 -7.89 -15.04
C ALA A 359 19.94 -8.69 -13.77
N PRO A 360 19.69 -8.03 -12.62
CA PRO A 360 19.38 -8.69 -11.38
C PRO A 360 17.99 -9.32 -11.44
N CYS A 361 17.90 -10.58 -11.11
CA CYS A 361 16.67 -11.35 -11.11
C CYS A 361 16.53 -12.18 -9.84
N LEU A 362 15.28 -12.34 -9.41
CA LEU A 362 14.90 -13.27 -8.36
C LEU A 362 14.40 -14.55 -8.99
N VAL A 363 14.80 -15.69 -8.43
CA VAL A 363 14.30 -17.00 -8.87
C VAL A 363 12.99 -17.30 -8.15
N ARG A 364 11.90 -17.36 -8.90
CA ARG A 364 10.55 -17.60 -8.38
C ARG A 364 10.23 -19.08 -8.31
N ASP A 365 10.70 -19.83 -9.30
CA ASP A 365 10.38 -21.24 -9.44
C ASP A 365 11.47 -21.95 -10.28
N GLU A 366 11.51 -23.28 -10.20
CA GLU A 366 12.43 -24.13 -10.96
C GLU A 366 11.67 -25.36 -11.51
N ARG A 367 11.88 -25.69 -12.77
CA ARG A 367 11.38 -26.90 -13.42
C ARG A 367 12.37 -27.45 -14.44
N GLU A 368 12.61 -28.75 -14.47
CA GLU A 368 13.33 -29.47 -15.52
C GLU A 368 14.52 -28.74 -16.19
N GLY A 369 15.36 -28.07 -15.38
CA GLY A 369 16.50 -27.30 -15.89
C GLY A 369 16.22 -25.89 -16.37
N GLU A 370 15.03 -25.36 -16.15
CA GLU A 370 14.64 -23.98 -16.35
C GLU A 370 14.35 -23.29 -15.01
N LEU A 371 14.60 -21.99 -14.95
CA LEU A 371 14.26 -21.11 -13.83
C LEU A 371 13.23 -20.07 -14.26
N LEU A 372 12.21 -19.86 -13.43
CA LEU A 372 11.31 -18.73 -13.58
C LEU A 372 11.96 -17.51 -12.91
N LEU A 373 12.38 -16.57 -13.72
CA LEU A 373 13.02 -15.33 -13.24
C LEU A 373 12.00 -14.20 -13.15
N GLU A 374 12.12 -13.42 -12.09
CA GLU A 374 11.42 -12.14 -11.91
C GLU A 374 12.45 -11.01 -11.88
N TYR A 375 12.29 -10.02 -12.79
CA TYR A 375 13.21 -8.90 -12.87
C TYR A 375 13.02 -7.93 -11.71
N THR A 376 14.11 -7.62 -10.99
CA THR A 376 14.09 -6.77 -9.80
C THR A 376 14.70 -5.38 -10.03
N GLY A 377 15.28 -5.12 -11.19
CA GLY A 377 16.00 -3.86 -11.48
C GLY A 377 15.11 -2.62 -11.68
N GLY A 378 13.77 -2.73 -11.66
CA GLY A 378 12.84 -1.61 -11.67
C GLY A 378 12.74 -0.80 -12.99
N ARG A 379 13.48 -1.16 -14.03
CA ARG A 379 13.57 -0.40 -15.30
C ARG A 379 12.81 -1.09 -16.42
N LEU A 380 11.61 -0.59 -16.75
CA LEU A 380 10.77 -1.16 -17.82
C LEU A 380 11.48 -1.35 -19.18
N PRO A 381 12.32 -0.41 -19.66
CA PRO A 381 13.04 -0.63 -20.91
C PRO A 381 13.97 -1.86 -20.89
N VAL A 382 14.57 -2.15 -19.74
CA VAL A 382 15.45 -3.32 -19.56
C VAL A 382 14.62 -4.60 -19.59
N ALA A 383 13.51 -4.67 -18.84
CA ALA A 383 12.63 -5.83 -18.85
C ALA A 383 12.10 -6.14 -20.26
N ARG A 384 11.75 -5.11 -21.03
CA ARG A 384 11.32 -5.25 -22.44
C ARG A 384 12.45 -5.74 -23.35
N ALA A 385 13.66 -5.20 -23.20
CA ALA A 385 14.83 -5.62 -23.99
C ALA A 385 15.20 -7.09 -23.70
N LEU A 386 15.00 -7.56 -22.47
CA LEU A 386 15.16 -8.95 -22.08
C LEU A 386 14.01 -9.85 -22.58
N GLY A 387 12.96 -9.28 -23.16
CA GLY A 387 11.81 -10.04 -23.64
C GLY A 387 11.02 -10.69 -22.51
N MET A 388 11.03 -10.10 -21.32
CA MET A 388 10.25 -10.62 -20.21
C MET A 388 8.77 -10.30 -20.38
N GLU A 389 7.92 -11.24 -20.06
CA GLU A 389 6.47 -11.09 -20.07
C GLU A 389 6.04 -10.21 -18.91
N ARG A 390 5.19 -9.24 -19.18
CA ARG A 390 4.54 -8.45 -18.15
C ARG A 390 3.40 -9.27 -17.53
N ILE A 391 3.60 -9.73 -16.30
CA ILE A 391 2.57 -10.44 -15.55
C ILE A 391 1.56 -9.44 -14.99
N GLU A 392 2.07 -8.35 -14.42
CA GLU A 392 1.27 -7.24 -13.92
C GLU A 392 2.11 -5.94 -13.93
N ARG A 393 1.54 -4.84 -13.45
CA ARG A 393 2.26 -3.57 -13.33
C ARG A 393 3.48 -3.74 -12.41
N GLY A 394 4.67 -3.49 -12.97
CA GLY A 394 5.93 -3.61 -12.25
C GLY A 394 6.48 -5.02 -12.08
N VAL A 395 5.75 -6.06 -12.50
CA VAL A 395 6.21 -7.45 -12.42
C VAL A 395 6.42 -8.02 -13.81
N HIS A 396 7.65 -8.45 -14.08
CA HIS A 396 8.05 -9.02 -15.36
C HIS A 396 8.76 -10.34 -15.10
N ARG A 397 8.30 -11.42 -15.73
CA ARG A 397 8.80 -12.77 -15.54
C ARG A 397 9.14 -13.43 -16.85
N ARG A 398 10.05 -14.43 -16.77
CA ARG A 398 10.37 -15.31 -17.91
C ARG A 398 10.95 -16.61 -17.42
N TRP A 399 10.55 -17.69 -18.06
CA TRP A 399 11.27 -18.97 -17.97
C TRP A 399 12.52 -18.92 -18.83
N VAL A 400 13.66 -19.27 -18.26
CA VAL A 400 14.96 -19.28 -18.93
C VAL A 400 15.69 -20.57 -18.58
N ALA A 401 16.56 -21.04 -19.47
CA ALA A 401 17.39 -22.18 -19.17
C ALA A 401 18.33 -21.88 -18.01
N ARG A 402 18.45 -22.77 -17.03
CA ARG A 402 19.36 -22.60 -15.87
C ARG A 402 20.80 -22.33 -16.30
N ALA A 403 21.24 -22.88 -17.47
CA ALA A 403 22.59 -22.66 -18.02
C ALA A 403 22.83 -21.21 -18.48
N GLU A 404 21.80 -20.41 -18.72
CA GLU A 404 21.91 -18.99 -19.11
C GLU A 404 22.08 -18.07 -17.91
N VAL A 405 21.88 -18.58 -16.70
CA VAL A 405 21.89 -17.80 -15.47
C VAL A 405 23.26 -17.87 -14.80
N SER A 406 23.74 -16.74 -14.30
CA SER A 406 24.98 -16.65 -13.54
C SER A 406 24.72 -16.09 -12.13
N GLY A 407 25.71 -16.25 -11.23
CA GLY A 407 25.67 -15.66 -9.90
C GLY A 407 24.52 -16.10 -9.02
N LEU A 408 24.01 -17.33 -9.19
CA LEU A 408 22.95 -17.87 -8.35
C LEU A 408 23.42 -17.97 -6.89
N HIS A 409 22.72 -17.27 -5.98
CA HIS A 409 23.03 -17.24 -4.56
C HIS A 409 21.78 -16.96 -3.73
N GLU A 410 21.80 -17.36 -2.47
CA GLU A 410 20.82 -16.87 -1.49
C GLU A 410 21.21 -15.46 -1.04
N HIS A 411 20.32 -14.52 -1.22
CA HIS A 411 20.44 -13.19 -0.64
C HIS A 411 19.65 -13.17 0.66
N ALA A 412 20.33 -12.91 1.77
CA ALA A 412 19.71 -12.83 3.10
C ALA A 412 19.71 -11.37 3.55
N GLU A 413 18.53 -10.79 3.65
CA GLU A 413 18.35 -9.40 4.08
C GLU A 413 17.82 -9.37 5.52
N PRO A 414 18.52 -8.71 6.46
CA PRO A 414 18.02 -8.53 7.82
C PRO A 414 16.70 -7.76 7.80
N LEU A 415 15.72 -8.22 8.57
CA LEU A 415 14.44 -7.53 8.68
C LEU A 415 14.53 -6.35 9.65
N ASP A 416 14.04 -5.21 9.21
CA ASP A 416 13.67 -4.12 10.11
C ASP A 416 12.25 -4.43 10.66
N LEU A 417 12.21 -4.83 11.91
CA LEU A 417 10.97 -5.20 12.61
C LEU A 417 10.35 -4.00 13.34
N GLY A 418 10.88 -2.79 13.14
CA GLY A 418 10.40 -1.58 13.82
C GLY A 418 10.69 -1.59 15.32
N LEU A 419 11.57 -2.46 15.79
CA LEU A 419 12.05 -2.47 17.16
C LEU A 419 12.99 -1.29 17.31
N ASN A 420 12.54 -0.21 17.95
CA ASN A 420 13.37 0.96 18.18
C ASN A 420 14.62 0.57 18.94
N GLU A 421 15.78 1.02 18.46
CA GLU A 421 16.96 1.08 19.33
C GLU A 421 16.58 1.87 20.59
N PRO A 422 16.92 1.40 21.78
CA PRO A 422 16.71 2.17 23.00
C PRO A 422 17.48 3.48 22.88
N ALA A 423 16.77 4.59 23.09
CA ALA A 423 17.32 5.95 23.07
C ALA A 423 18.40 6.16 24.15
#